data_c70046cdaf23a8f3f36b2809e69a18e3
#
_entry.id   c70046cdaf23a8f3f36b2809e69a18e3
#
_cell.length_a   1.000
_cell.length_b   1.000
_cell.length_c   1.000
_cell.angle_alpha   90.00
_cell.angle_beta   90.00
_cell.angle_gamma   90.00
#
_symmetry.space_group_name_H-M   'P 1'
#
loop_
_entity.id
_entity.type
_entity.pdbx_description
1 polymer ?
#
loop_
_entity_poly.entity_id
_entity_poly.type
_entity_poly.pdbx_seq_one_letter_code
_entity_poly.pdbx_strand_id
1 'polypeptide(L)'
;QQVFDKQPYEQYIYDIVMSVRQGQCDDELIYRKRLRRDVNLYEKSNPPHVKAARKHEAITGDALKKGDTIRYVITVNGPEPVDHRDSMIDYQHYIDKQLQPIADSILSFIDDSFERIVQAQISLL
;
A
#
# COMPACT_ATOMS: atom_id res chain seq x y z
N GLN A 1 -16.67 11.34 -27.19
CA GLN A 1 -16.83 11.15 -26.56
C GLN A 1 -16.95 10.33 -25.98
N GLN A 2 -16.37 10.14 -25.86
CA GLN A 2 -17.10 9.05 -25.51
C GLN A 2 -16.84 8.57 -24.14
N VAL A 3 -17.09 9.43 -23.24
CA VAL A 3 -17.10 9.13 -21.84
C VAL A 3 -17.96 7.91 -21.56
N PHE A 4 -19.05 7.86 -22.25
CA PHE A 4 -20.05 6.82 -22.01
C PHE A 4 -19.71 5.48 -22.65
N ASP A 5 -18.67 5.46 -23.47
CA ASP A 5 -18.25 4.25 -24.14
C ASP A 5 -17.11 3.55 -23.40
N LYS A 6 -16.85 3.96 -22.16
CA LYS A 6 -15.84 3.30 -21.35
C LYS A 6 -16.22 1.87 -21.09
N GLN A 7 -15.22 1.02 -21.13
CA GLN A 7 -15.42 -0.36 -20.76
C GLN A 7 -15.67 -0.45 -19.24
N PRO A 8 -16.48 -1.40 -18.81
CA PRO A 8 -16.75 -1.55 -17.36
C PRO A 8 -15.51 -1.69 -16.52
N TYR A 9 -14.45 -2.33 -17.06
CA TYR A 9 -13.21 -2.49 -16.29
C TYR A 9 -12.53 -1.15 -16.02
N GLU A 10 -12.66 -0.18 -16.91
CA GLU A 10 -12.05 1.14 -16.71
C GLU A 10 -12.67 1.86 -15.51
N GLN A 11 -13.99 1.85 -15.43
CA GLN A 11 -14.69 2.46 -14.33
C GLN A 11 -14.39 1.73 -13.01
N TYR A 12 -14.34 0.41 -13.08
CA TYR A 12 -14.06 -0.41 -11.91
C TYR A 12 -12.67 -0.10 -11.34
N ILE A 13 -11.66 -0.03 -12.19
CA ILE A 13 -10.30 0.31 -11.76
C ILE A 13 -10.26 1.71 -11.14
N TYR A 14 -10.89 2.67 -11.80
CA TYR A 14 -10.94 4.03 -11.29
C TYR A 14 -11.60 4.09 -9.91
N ASP A 15 -12.71 3.40 -9.75
CA ASP A 15 -13.44 3.38 -8.49
C ASP A 15 -12.58 2.77 -7.36
N ILE A 16 -11.83 1.72 -7.66
CA ILE A 16 -10.92 1.14 -6.68
C ILE A 16 -9.85 2.14 -6.26
N VAL A 17 -9.23 2.82 -7.21
CA VAL A 17 -8.21 3.82 -6.91
C VAL A 17 -8.77 4.91 -6.02
N MET A 18 -9.96 5.40 -6.35
CA MET A 18 -10.58 6.46 -5.55
C MET A 18 -10.94 5.97 -4.16
N SER A 19 -11.42 4.74 -4.04
CA SER A 19 -11.72 4.15 -2.73
C SER A 19 -10.48 4.09 -1.84
N VAL A 20 -9.34 3.69 -2.43
CA VAL A 20 -8.08 3.65 -1.69
C VAL A 20 -7.70 5.06 -1.24
N ARG A 21 -7.75 6.03 -2.13
CA ARG A 21 -7.37 7.42 -1.83
C ARG A 21 -8.25 8.05 -0.76
N GLN A 22 -9.50 7.62 -0.68
CA GLN A 22 -10.45 8.15 0.29
C GLN A 22 -10.42 7.44 1.63
N GLY A 23 -9.51 6.49 1.80
CA GLY A 23 -9.35 5.78 3.06
C GLY A 23 -10.35 4.67 3.31
N GLN A 24 -11.12 4.30 2.31
CA GLN A 24 -12.15 3.28 2.48
C GLN A 24 -11.59 1.86 2.55
N CYS A 25 -10.33 1.68 2.16
CA CYS A 25 -9.68 0.38 2.10
C CYS A 25 -8.53 0.27 3.09
N ASP A 26 -8.47 1.11 4.09
CA ASP A 26 -7.31 1.16 4.98
C ASP A 26 -6.97 -0.17 5.62
N ASP A 27 -7.99 -0.96 5.98
CA ASP A 27 -7.76 -2.27 6.61
C ASP A 27 -7.09 -3.26 5.65
N GLU A 28 -7.36 -3.14 4.36
CA GLU A 28 -6.77 -4.01 3.35
C GLU A 28 -5.34 -3.60 3.01
N LEU A 29 -4.89 -2.44 3.48
CA LEU A 29 -3.55 -1.95 3.22
C LEU A 29 -2.54 -2.39 4.27
N ILE A 30 -2.98 -3.13 5.28
CA ILE A 30 -2.12 -3.59 6.36
C ILE A 30 -1.26 -4.74 5.88
N TYR A 31 0.04 -4.58 6.03
CA TYR A 31 0.99 -5.66 5.80
C TYR A 31 1.21 -6.43 7.10
N ARG A 32 1.36 -7.75 6.98
CA ARG A 32 1.71 -8.62 8.09
C ARG A 32 2.97 -9.36 7.74
N LYS A 33 3.95 -9.32 8.63
CA LYS A 33 5.22 -9.98 8.38
C LYS A 33 5.73 -10.60 9.67
N ARG A 34 6.15 -11.85 9.59
CA ARG A 34 6.76 -12.53 10.72
C ARG A 34 8.25 -12.24 10.74
N LEU A 35 8.78 -11.95 11.92
CA LEU A 35 10.21 -11.75 12.08
C LEU A 35 10.93 -13.10 12.04
N ARG A 36 11.99 -13.17 11.26
CA ARG A 36 12.82 -14.38 11.15
C ARG A 36 13.90 -14.44 12.21
N ARG A 37 14.12 -13.31 12.90
CA ARG A 37 15.08 -13.20 14.00
C ARG A 37 14.61 -12.06 14.89
N ASP A 38 15.19 -11.96 16.07
CA ASP A 38 14.87 -10.87 16.97
C ASP A 38 15.17 -9.54 16.29
N VAL A 39 14.34 -8.51 16.55
CA VAL A 39 14.46 -7.24 15.82
C VAL A 39 15.86 -6.62 15.98
N ASN A 40 16.49 -6.81 17.15
CA ASN A 40 17.80 -6.25 17.41
C ASN A 40 18.93 -6.93 16.67
N LEU A 41 18.66 -8.07 16.00
CA LEU A 41 19.68 -8.77 15.23
C LEU A 41 19.69 -8.38 13.76
N TYR A 42 18.80 -7.49 13.33
CA TYR A 42 18.82 -6.94 11.97
C TYR A 42 19.80 -5.77 11.95
N GLU A 43 21.02 -6.02 11.52
CA GLU A 43 22.08 -5.02 11.60
C GLU A 43 22.21 -4.13 10.37
N LYS A 44 22.21 -4.76 9.19
CA LYS A 44 22.54 -4.04 7.96
C LYS A 44 21.34 -3.79 7.07
N SER A 45 20.30 -4.55 7.23
CA SER A 45 19.12 -4.47 6.38
C SER A 45 17.98 -3.89 7.17
N ASN A 46 17.32 -2.90 6.62
CA ASN A 46 16.15 -2.29 7.24
C ASN A 46 14.94 -2.42 6.32
N PRO A 47 14.44 -3.65 6.09
CA PRO A 47 13.21 -3.78 5.33
C PRO A 47 12.05 -3.11 6.06
N PRO A 48 10.96 -2.82 5.36
CA PRO A 48 9.87 -2.06 5.95
C PRO A 48 9.34 -2.64 7.25
N HIS A 49 9.21 -3.97 7.34
CA HIS A 49 8.67 -4.60 8.55
C HIS A 49 9.61 -4.43 9.75
N VAL A 50 10.91 -4.41 9.51
CA VAL A 50 11.89 -4.19 10.57
C VAL A 50 11.85 -2.75 11.05
N LYS A 51 11.70 -1.81 10.13
CA LYS A 51 11.56 -0.40 10.50
C LYS A 51 10.32 -0.20 11.38
N ALA A 52 9.21 -0.84 11.01
CA ALA A 52 7.99 -0.75 11.81
C ALA A 52 8.17 -1.39 13.18
N ALA A 53 8.85 -2.53 13.24
CA ALA A 53 9.11 -3.21 14.52
C ALA A 53 9.99 -2.35 15.44
N ARG A 54 10.95 -1.62 14.89
CA ARG A 54 11.78 -0.73 15.68
C ARG A 54 11.01 0.46 16.21
N LYS A 55 10.08 0.99 15.43
CA LYS A 55 9.19 2.05 15.92
C LYS A 55 8.28 1.53 17.02
N HIS A 56 7.80 0.30 16.90
CA HIS A 56 7.00 -0.33 17.93
C HIS A 56 7.78 -0.39 19.25
N GLU A 57 9.04 -0.82 19.19
CA GLU A 57 9.89 -0.88 20.37
C GLU A 57 10.11 0.51 20.96
N ALA A 58 10.35 1.51 20.10
CA ALA A 58 10.58 2.88 20.57
C ALA A 58 9.36 3.45 21.30
N ILE A 59 8.17 3.04 20.89
CA ILE A 59 6.93 3.55 21.49
C ILE A 59 6.54 2.76 22.73
N THR A 60 6.64 1.43 22.68
CA THR A 60 6.11 0.55 23.73
C THR A 60 7.18 -0.01 24.67
N GLY A 61 8.44 0.05 24.26
CA GLY A 61 9.51 -0.61 24.99
C GLY A 61 9.62 -2.10 24.75
N ASP A 62 8.76 -2.64 23.87
CA ASP A 62 8.70 -4.08 23.58
C ASP A 62 9.51 -4.41 22.34
N ALA A 63 10.67 -5.05 22.52
CA ALA A 63 11.50 -5.49 21.41
C ALA A 63 10.95 -6.81 20.87
N LEU A 64 10.43 -6.77 19.67
CA LEU A 64 9.86 -7.96 19.02
C LEU A 64 10.93 -9.00 18.76
N LYS A 65 10.54 -10.27 18.85
CA LYS A 65 11.45 -11.40 18.79
C LYS A 65 11.14 -12.29 17.61
N LYS A 66 12.08 -13.18 17.31
CA LYS A 66 11.89 -14.19 16.27
C LYS A 66 10.54 -14.86 16.45
N GLY A 67 9.78 -14.93 15.36
CA GLY A 67 8.46 -15.55 15.35
C GLY A 67 7.31 -14.58 15.60
N ASP A 68 7.59 -13.40 16.13
CA ASP A 68 6.55 -12.39 16.31
C ASP A 68 6.14 -11.82 14.96
N THR A 69 4.86 -11.46 14.86
CA THR A 69 4.33 -10.83 13.65
C THR A 69 4.16 -9.34 13.90
N ILE A 70 4.64 -8.54 12.96
CA ILE A 70 4.40 -7.11 12.96
C ILE A 70 3.34 -6.78 11.90
N ARG A 71 2.33 -6.00 12.31
CA ARG A 71 1.32 -5.45 11.42
C ARG A 71 1.65 -3.98 11.20
N TYR A 72 1.82 -3.58 9.95
CA TYR A 72 2.27 -2.23 9.66
C TYR A 72 1.64 -1.69 8.39
N VAL A 73 1.66 -0.38 8.26
CA VAL A 73 1.25 0.32 7.04
C VAL A 73 2.38 1.25 6.61
N ILE A 74 2.40 1.56 5.32
CA ILE A 74 3.34 2.54 4.79
C ILE A 74 2.69 3.91 4.91
N THR A 75 3.35 4.79 5.63
CA THR A 75 2.88 6.17 5.81
C THR A 75 3.79 7.12 5.05
N VAL A 76 3.40 8.39 5.01
CA VAL A 76 4.21 9.43 4.37
C VAL A 76 5.56 9.60 5.07
N ASN A 77 5.71 9.06 6.27
CA ASN A 77 6.97 9.06 7.04
C ASN A 77 7.57 7.67 7.15
N GLY A 78 7.20 6.76 6.24
CA GLY A 78 7.74 5.40 6.21
C GLY A 78 6.85 4.40 6.91
N PRO A 79 7.33 3.15 7.07
CA PRO A 79 6.54 2.10 7.72
C PRO A 79 6.26 2.42 9.18
N GLU A 80 5.02 2.21 9.60
CA GLU A 80 4.62 2.41 11.00
C GLU A 80 3.75 1.26 11.48
N PRO A 81 3.88 0.85 12.75
CA PRO A 81 2.99 -0.16 13.31
C PRO A 81 1.54 0.32 13.25
N VAL A 82 0.62 -0.57 12.91
CA VAL A 82 -0.79 -0.21 12.77
C VAL A 82 -1.34 0.39 14.06
N ASP A 83 -1.02 -0.24 15.20
CA ASP A 83 -1.61 0.16 16.49
C ASP A 83 -1.03 1.46 17.03
N HIS A 84 0.05 1.94 16.45
CA HIS A 84 0.73 3.14 16.91
C HIS A 84 1.03 4.07 15.73
N ARG A 85 0.13 4.09 14.76
CA ARG A 85 0.30 4.95 13.60
C ARG A 85 0.10 6.41 13.98
N ASP A 86 1.05 7.21 13.55
CA ASP A 86 1.07 8.64 13.84
C ASP A 86 0.96 9.49 12.59
N SER A 87 1.27 8.91 11.43
CA SER A 87 1.33 9.63 10.17
C SER A 87 0.23 9.18 9.22
N MET A 88 -0.07 10.04 8.25
CA MET A 88 -1.04 9.73 7.21
C MET A 88 -0.52 8.58 6.34
N ILE A 89 -1.42 7.67 5.96
CA ILE A 89 -1.07 6.57 5.07
C ILE A 89 -0.65 7.13 3.72
N ASP A 90 0.41 6.55 3.16
CA ASP A 90 0.90 6.93 1.83
C ASP A 90 0.11 6.14 0.78
N TYR A 91 -1.07 6.63 0.45
CA TYR A 91 -1.95 5.94 -0.50
C TYR A 91 -1.31 5.79 -1.87
N GLN A 92 -0.49 6.74 -2.27
CA GLN A 92 0.17 6.67 -3.57
C GLN A 92 1.14 5.48 -3.65
N HIS A 93 1.80 5.17 -2.54
CA HIS A 93 2.64 3.96 -2.47
C HIS A 93 1.83 2.71 -2.83
N TYR A 94 0.64 2.57 -2.23
CA TYR A 94 -0.17 1.37 -2.46
C TYR A 94 -0.70 1.32 -3.89
N ILE A 95 -1.07 2.47 -4.44
CA ILE A 95 -1.54 2.53 -5.82
C ILE A 95 -0.42 2.14 -6.76
N ASP A 96 0.77 2.70 -6.59
CA ASP A 96 1.89 2.46 -7.49
C ASP A 96 2.48 1.07 -7.34
N LYS A 97 2.58 0.56 -6.11
CA LYS A 97 3.32 -0.67 -5.85
C LYS A 97 2.44 -1.90 -5.78
N GLN A 98 1.14 -1.73 -5.50
CA GLN A 98 0.24 -2.87 -5.34
C GLN A 98 -0.80 -2.95 -6.45
N LEU A 99 -1.45 -1.83 -6.75
CA LEU A 99 -2.54 -1.85 -7.72
C LEU A 99 -2.06 -1.74 -9.16
N GLN A 100 -1.14 -0.84 -9.44
CA GLN A 100 -0.68 -0.60 -10.80
C GLN A 100 -0.08 -1.84 -11.46
N PRO A 101 0.82 -2.58 -10.81
CA PRO A 101 1.39 -3.77 -11.45
C PRO A 101 0.35 -4.81 -11.80
N ILE A 102 -0.65 -5.00 -10.94
CA ILE A 102 -1.72 -5.97 -11.21
C ILE A 102 -2.58 -5.50 -12.36
N ALA A 103 -2.98 -4.24 -12.35
CA ALA A 103 -3.82 -3.67 -13.40
C ALA A 103 -3.11 -3.71 -14.75
N ASP A 104 -1.84 -3.32 -14.80
CA ASP A 104 -1.08 -3.32 -16.05
C ASP A 104 -0.90 -4.74 -16.58
N SER A 105 -0.72 -5.72 -15.71
CA SER A 105 -0.63 -7.12 -16.12
C SER A 105 -1.91 -7.59 -16.83
N ILE A 106 -3.06 -7.19 -16.31
CA ILE A 106 -4.35 -7.55 -16.90
C ILE A 106 -4.60 -6.76 -18.18
N LEU A 107 -4.36 -5.46 -18.13
CA LEU A 107 -4.68 -4.57 -19.23
C LEU A 107 -3.78 -4.76 -20.44
N SER A 108 -2.63 -5.41 -20.28
CA SER A 108 -1.75 -5.70 -21.42
C SER A 108 -2.44 -6.58 -22.46
N PHE A 109 -3.43 -7.38 -22.04
CA PHE A 109 -4.18 -8.23 -22.95
C PHE A 109 -5.14 -7.46 -23.85
N ILE A 110 -5.48 -6.23 -23.47
CA ILE A 110 -6.43 -5.41 -24.20
C ILE A 110 -5.80 -4.11 -24.69
N ASP A 111 -4.47 -4.10 -24.71
CA ASP A 111 -3.68 -2.99 -25.25
C ASP A 111 -4.03 -1.66 -24.57
N ASP A 112 -4.07 -1.70 -23.27
CA ASP A 112 -4.39 -0.52 -22.49
C ASP A 112 -3.42 -0.43 -21.30
N SER A 113 -3.54 0.60 -20.49
CA SER A 113 -2.70 0.75 -19.30
C SER A 113 -3.47 1.42 -18.19
N PHE A 114 -3.06 1.09 -16.97
CA PHE A 114 -3.65 1.66 -15.77
C PHE A 114 -3.51 3.19 -15.77
N GLU A 115 -2.32 3.67 -16.09
CA GLU A 115 -2.05 5.10 -16.09
C GLU A 115 -2.93 5.86 -17.07
N ARG A 116 -3.10 5.31 -18.26
CA ARG A 116 -3.96 5.91 -19.26
C ARG A 116 -5.40 6.01 -18.75
N ILE A 117 -5.88 4.93 -18.14
CA ILE A 117 -7.26 4.89 -17.66
C ILE A 117 -7.50 5.93 -16.57
N VAL A 118 -6.61 5.98 -15.58
CA VAL A 118 -6.75 6.92 -14.48
C VAL A 118 -6.64 8.36 -14.99
N GLN A 119 -5.71 8.62 -15.88
CA GLN A 119 -5.54 9.95 -16.45
C GLN A 119 -6.77 10.38 -17.24
N ALA A 120 -7.35 9.47 -18.00
CA ALA A 120 -8.56 9.78 -18.77
C ALA A 120 -9.72 10.14 -17.85
N GLN A 121 -9.87 9.41 -16.74
CA GLN A 121 -10.94 9.70 -15.77
C GLN A 121 -10.75 11.07 -15.12
N ILE A 122 -9.51 11.38 -14.76
CA ILE A 122 -9.21 12.67 -14.14
C ILE A 122 -9.51 13.82 -15.10
N SER A 123 -9.18 13.68 -16.37
CA SER A 123 -9.40 14.74 -17.33
C SER A 123 -10.88 14.98 -17.64
N LEU A 124 -11.76 14.12 -17.18
CA LEU A 124 -13.20 14.32 -17.34
C LEU A 124 -13.81 15.10 -16.18
N LEU A 125 -13.04 15.32 -15.16
CA LEU A 125 -13.51 16.10 -14.03
C LEU A 125 -13.26 17.58 -14.28
#